data_dfa73b690e5ecc135bea90a6802f9f49
#
_entry.id   dfa73b690e5ecc135bea90a6802f9f49
#
_cell.length_a   1.000
_cell.length_b   1.000
_cell.length_c   1.000
_cell.angle_alpha   90.00
_cell.angle_beta   90.00
_cell.angle_gamma   90.00
#
_symmetry.space_group_name_H-M   'P 1'
#
loop_
_entity.id
_entity.type
_entity.pdbx_description
1 polymer ?
#
loop_
_entity_poly.entity_id
_entity_poly.type
_entity_poly.pdbx_seq_one_letter_code
_entity_poly.pdbx_strand_id
1 'polypeptide(L)'
;MRYLFCITRYIVFSVLVFSCLQVDGQRTPNQLLLGVYSKMMKVKDYSVEASIRADIPLIKIFPVNAVIYFKQPDKFKVESKNIAILPRQGFSDLSKIIHDSTSYTAVFTGKELIGKSLTQITSLIPSVDSGDLVLAKFWIDASSNLVLKSQLTTRSNGTMLIEYFYGTQAIYGLPDKMIFTVDVKKFKVPKIIATDIQNPDKAKPRKTKTSGKGVILIGMKNYKINTGLKGKTFK
;
A
#
# COMPACT_ATOMS: atom_id res chain seq x y z
N MET A 1 62.54 -23.83 2.43
CA MET A 1 61.19 -24.43 2.39
C MET A 1 60.29 -24.02 3.58
N ARG A 2 60.78 -23.87 4.81
CA ARG A 2 59.91 -23.53 5.99
C ARG A 2 59.29 -22.13 5.95
N TYR A 3 59.93 -21.14 5.35
CA TYR A 3 59.38 -19.75 5.26
C TYR A 3 58.25 -19.62 4.23
N LEU A 4 58.25 -20.41 3.16
CA LEU A 4 57.20 -20.39 2.15
C LEU A 4 55.87 -20.89 2.73
N PHE A 5 55.90 -21.89 3.62
CA PHE A 5 54.71 -22.43 4.29
C PHE A 5 54.11 -21.49 5.32
N CYS A 6 54.92 -20.65 5.97
CA CYS A 6 54.40 -19.62 6.88
C CYS A 6 53.67 -18.50 6.14
N ILE A 7 54.21 -18.01 5.03
CA ILE A 7 53.63 -16.92 4.24
C ILE A 7 52.28 -17.32 3.64
N THR A 8 52.19 -18.55 3.10
CA THR A 8 50.91 -19.08 2.57
C THR A 8 49.84 -19.20 3.67
N ARG A 9 50.22 -19.58 4.88
CA ARG A 9 49.30 -19.70 6.02
C ARG A 9 48.75 -18.34 6.48
N TYR A 10 49.57 -17.27 6.45
CA TYR A 10 49.15 -15.92 6.77
C TYR A 10 48.26 -15.30 5.68
N ILE A 11 48.55 -15.59 4.41
CA ILE A 11 47.71 -15.12 3.27
C ILE A 11 46.35 -15.80 3.31
N VAL A 12 46.28 -17.11 3.54
CA VAL A 12 44.99 -17.84 3.65
C VAL A 12 44.16 -17.32 4.83
N PHE A 13 44.82 -17.07 5.98
CA PHE A 13 44.13 -16.53 7.16
C PHE A 13 43.63 -15.09 6.93
N SER A 14 44.41 -14.24 6.25
CA SER A 14 44.02 -12.89 5.90
C SER A 14 42.84 -12.86 4.92
N VAL A 15 42.79 -13.75 3.94
CA VAL A 15 41.66 -13.85 2.98
C VAL A 15 40.39 -14.34 3.69
N LEU A 16 40.53 -15.28 4.66
CA LEU A 16 39.38 -15.79 5.42
C LEU A 16 38.74 -14.72 6.34
N VAL A 17 39.56 -13.84 6.93
CA VAL A 17 39.10 -12.77 7.79
C VAL A 17 38.37 -11.65 6.97
N PHE A 18 38.83 -11.41 5.73
CA PHE A 18 38.24 -10.40 4.88
C PHE A 18 36.87 -10.80 4.31
N SER A 19 36.58 -12.11 4.20
CA SER A 19 35.28 -12.61 3.72
C SER A 19 34.14 -12.50 4.75
N CYS A 20 34.43 -12.25 6.03
CA CYS A 20 33.41 -12.16 7.09
C CYS A 20 32.80 -10.78 7.30
N LEU A 21 33.22 -9.75 6.53
CA LEU A 21 32.78 -8.37 6.74
C LEU A 21 31.70 -7.92 5.73
N GLN A 22 30.93 -8.84 5.15
CA GLN A 22 29.67 -8.43 4.50
C GLN A 22 28.62 -8.18 5.59
N VAL A 23 28.75 -7.06 6.29
CA VAL A 23 27.66 -6.50 7.07
C VAL A 23 26.61 -6.02 6.04
N ASP A 24 25.61 -6.84 5.82
CA ASP A 24 24.40 -6.41 5.13
C ASP A 24 23.83 -5.24 5.93
N GLY A 25 24.19 -4.03 5.51
CA GLY A 25 23.75 -2.78 6.15
C GLY A 25 22.23 -2.69 6.06
N GLN A 26 21.53 -3.17 7.07
CA GLN A 26 20.09 -3.11 7.14
C GLN A 26 19.65 -1.65 7.03
N ARG A 27 18.92 -1.31 5.98
CA ARG A 27 18.40 0.05 5.78
C ARG A 27 17.55 0.47 6.98
N THR A 28 17.70 1.71 7.40
CA THR A 28 16.86 2.28 8.45
C THR A 28 15.41 2.39 7.97
N PRO A 29 14.43 2.41 8.87
CA PRO A 29 13.02 2.61 8.51
C PRO A 29 12.80 3.83 7.61
N ASN A 30 13.45 4.95 7.94
CA ASN A 30 13.35 6.19 7.15
C ASN A 30 13.94 6.03 5.73
N GLN A 31 15.07 5.32 5.59
CA GLN A 31 15.66 5.05 4.27
C GLN A 31 14.76 4.17 3.41
N LEU A 32 14.08 3.19 4.00
CA LEU A 32 13.10 2.37 3.28
C LEU A 32 11.92 3.19 2.79
N LEU A 33 11.36 4.01 3.66
CA LEU A 33 10.24 4.90 3.32
C LEU A 33 10.64 5.90 2.24
N LEU A 34 11.84 6.49 2.34
CA LEU A 34 12.37 7.39 1.32
C LEU A 34 12.54 6.68 -0.04
N GLY A 35 12.98 5.41 -0.05
CA GLY A 35 13.07 4.60 -1.25
C GLY A 35 11.71 4.39 -1.92
N VAL A 36 10.67 4.07 -1.13
CA VAL A 36 9.28 3.95 -1.60
C VAL A 36 8.79 5.28 -2.15
N TYR A 37 8.95 6.37 -1.39
CA TYR A 37 8.54 7.71 -1.79
C TYR A 37 9.19 8.16 -3.10
N SER A 38 10.51 7.98 -3.22
CA SER A 38 11.27 8.36 -4.42
C SER A 38 10.77 7.61 -5.67
N LYS A 39 10.33 6.36 -5.51
CA LYS A 39 9.73 5.59 -6.60
C LYS A 39 8.38 6.16 -7.00
N MET A 40 7.52 6.48 -6.04
CA MET A 40 6.20 7.06 -6.28
C MET A 40 6.30 8.45 -6.93
N MET A 41 7.31 9.25 -6.58
CA MET A 41 7.52 10.59 -7.13
C MET A 41 7.92 10.63 -8.60
N LYS A 42 8.31 9.49 -9.20
CA LYS A 42 8.52 9.37 -10.66
C LYS A 42 7.22 9.50 -11.46
N VAL A 43 6.07 9.32 -10.81
CA VAL A 43 4.75 9.40 -11.43
C VAL A 43 4.15 10.77 -11.16
N LYS A 44 4.17 11.65 -12.16
CA LYS A 44 3.55 12.99 -12.08
C LYS A 44 2.03 12.94 -12.23
N ASP A 45 1.57 12.11 -13.14
CA ASP A 45 0.16 11.83 -13.38
C ASP A 45 -0.02 10.43 -13.97
N TYR A 46 -1.21 9.87 -13.82
CA TYR A 46 -1.63 8.67 -14.55
C TYR A 46 -3.15 8.63 -14.73
N SER A 47 -3.56 7.88 -15.76
CA SER A 47 -4.91 7.32 -15.85
C SER A 47 -4.82 5.81 -15.94
N VAL A 48 -5.80 5.10 -15.35
CA VAL A 48 -5.83 3.64 -15.34
C VAL A 48 -7.26 3.14 -15.39
N GLU A 49 -7.50 2.07 -16.13
CA GLU A 49 -8.77 1.34 -16.12
C GLU A 49 -8.80 0.43 -14.88
N ALA A 50 -9.85 0.56 -14.07
CA ALA A 50 -10.04 -0.17 -12.84
C ALA A 50 -11.29 -1.05 -12.91
N SER A 51 -11.18 -2.31 -12.49
CA SER A 51 -12.29 -3.20 -12.21
C SER A 51 -12.41 -3.37 -10.70
N ILE A 52 -13.53 -2.97 -10.13
CA ILE A 52 -13.77 -2.93 -8.69
C ILE A 52 -14.83 -3.96 -8.34
N ARG A 53 -14.50 -4.84 -7.41
CA ARG A 53 -15.42 -5.82 -6.82
C ARG A 53 -15.40 -5.66 -5.32
N ALA A 54 -16.55 -5.60 -4.69
CA ALA A 54 -16.66 -5.50 -3.25
C ALA A 54 -17.55 -6.63 -2.73
N ASP A 55 -17.02 -7.36 -1.77
CA ASP A 55 -17.73 -8.36 -0.98
C ASP A 55 -17.80 -7.84 0.46
N ILE A 56 -18.90 -7.14 0.75
CA ILE A 56 -19.15 -6.55 2.05
C ILE A 56 -20.39 -7.21 2.63
N PRO A 57 -20.29 -7.85 3.80
CA PRO A 57 -21.42 -8.46 4.46
C PRO A 57 -22.62 -7.51 4.57
N LEU A 58 -23.81 -8.01 4.25
CA LEU A 58 -25.09 -7.31 4.29
C LEU A 58 -25.29 -6.24 3.19
N ILE A 59 -24.30 -6.00 2.32
CA ILE A 59 -24.42 -5.02 1.23
C ILE A 59 -24.17 -5.74 -0.10
N LYS A 60 -25.16 -5.73 -0.99
CA LYS A 60 -24.99 -6.26 -2.34
C LYS A 60 -24.43 -5.18 -3.25
N ILE A 61 -23.18 -5.37 -3.68
CA ILE A 61 -22.48 -4.45 -4.57
C ILE A 61 -22.15 -5.16 -5.86
N PHE A 62 -22.56 -4.57 -6.99
CA PHE A 62 -22.21 -5.12 -8.29
C PHE A 62 -20.79 -4.71 -8.70
N PRO A 63 -20.07 -5.56 -9.44
CA PRO A 63 -18.79 -5.19 -10.03
C PRO A 63 -18.92 -3.93 -10.89
N VAL A 64 -17.96 -3.03 -10.77
CA VAL A 64 -17.95 -1.74 -11.46
C VAL A 64 -16.64 -1.56 -12.21
N ASN A 65 -16.73 -1.10 -13.46
CA ASN A 65 -15.58 -0.60 -14.20
C ASN A 65 -15.51 0.92 -14.08
N ALA A 66 -14.30 1.42 -13.86
CA ALA A 66 -14.03 2.84 -13.67
C ALA A 66 -12.73 3.23 -14.37
N VAL A 67 -12.57 4.53 -14.62
CA VAL A 67 -11.27 5.10 -14.96
C VAL A 67 -10.83 5.97 -13.78
N ILE A 68 -9.63 5.70 -13.29
CA ILE A 68 -9.03 6.45 -12.20
C ILE A 68 -8.00 7.41 -12.79
N TYR A 69 -8.07 8.67 -12.40
CA TYR A 69 -7.12 9.71 -12.75
C TYR A 69 -6.43 10.21 -11.49
N PHE A 70 -5.12 10.32 -11.58
CA PHE A 70 -4.29 10.90 -10.53
C PHE A 70 -3.34 11.93 -11.12
N LYS A 71 -3.09 13.00 -10.40
CA LYS A 71 -2.05 13.98 -10.69
C LYS A 71 -1.51 14.55 -9.40
N GLN A 72 -0.19 14.55 -9.29
CA GLN A 72 0.48 15.18 -8.15
C GLN A 72 0.07 16.64 -7.95
N PRO A 73 0.03 17.14 -6.70
CA PRO A 73 0.36 16.39 -5.48
C PRO A 73 -0.79 15.52 -4.95
N ASP A 74 -2.05 15.86 -5.25
CA ASP A 74 -3.21 15.29 -4.55
C ASP A 74 -4.51 15.22 -5.39
N LYS A 75 -4.45 15.53 -6.69
CA LYS A 75 -5.63 15.49 -7.54
C LYS A 75 -5.98 14.05 -7.86
N PHE A 76 -7.20 13.67 -7.51
CA PHE A 76 -7.73 12.33 -7.71
C PHE A 76 -9.18 12.41 -8.19
N LYS A 77 -9.50 11.67 -9.26
CA LYS A 77 -10.86 11.56 -9.79
C LYS A 77 -11.14 10.13 -10.23
N VAL A 78 -12.34 9.70 -10.02
CA VAL A 78 -12.85 8.40 -10.50
C VAL A 78 -14.05 8.67 -11.40
N GLU A 79 -14.00 8.17 -12.61
CA GLU A 79 -15.11 8.19 -13.55
C GLU A 79 -15.66 6.78 -13.72
N SER A 80 -16.95 6.61 -13.45
CA SER A 80 -17.65 5.35 -13.53
C SER A 80 -19.11 5.58 -13.93
N LYS A 81 -19.69 4.64 -14.68
CA LYS A 81 -21.12 4.67 -15.03
C LYS A 81 -22.00 4.29 -13.83
N ASN A 82 -21.46 3.59 -12.85
CA ASN A 82 -22.17 3.11 -11.67
C ASN A 82 -21.45 3.59 -10.40
N ILE A 83 -22.09 3.43 -9.25
CA ILE A 83 -21.50 3.80 -7.96
C ILE A 83 -20.30 2.91 -7.67
N ALA A 84 -19.11 3.50 -7.64
CA ALA A 84 -17.87 2.82 -7.29
C ALA A 84 -17.53 3.06 -5.82
N ILE A 85 -17.39 1.97 -5.05
CA ILE A 85 -16.87 2.04 -3.68
C ILE A 85 -15.37 1.93 -3.75
N LEU A 86 -14.69 3.02 -3.54
CA LEU A 86 -13.24 3.09 -3.41
C LEU A 86 -12.89 3.58 -2.01
N PRO A 87 -12.10 2.83 -1.26
CA PRO A 87 -11.49 3.37 -0.04
C PRO A 87 -10.62 4.56 -0.42
N ARG A 88 -10.96 5.76 0.04
CA ARG A 88 -10.14 6.95 -0.24
C ARG A 88 -8.74 6.84 0.33
N GLN A 89 -8.62 6.14 1.44
CA GLN A 89 -7.35 5.81 2.08
C GLN A 89 -6.65 4.70 1.28
N GLY A 90 -5.50 4.97 0.70
CA GLY A 90 -4.68 3.95 0.04
C GLY A 90 -4.10 4.32 -1.32
N PHE A 91 -4.78 5.14 -2.12
CA PHE A 91 -4.24 5.56 -3.42
C PHE A 91 -3.39 6.84 -3.34
N SER A 92 -3.86 7.86 -2.60
CA SER A 92 -3.15 9.14 -2.45
C SER A 92 -2.51 9.31 -1.08
N ASP A 93 -2.92 8.53 -0.09
CA ASP A 93 -2.54 8.80 1.30
C ASP A 93 -1.18 8.23 1.66
N LEU A 94 -0.72 7.16 0.99
CA LEU A 94 0.60 6.59 1.26
C LEU A 94 1.71 7.62 1.00
N SER A 95 1.67 8.32 -0.12
CA SER A 95 2.66 9.36 -0.44
C SER A 95 2.59 10.55 0.53
N LYS A 96 1.38 10.95 0.95
CA LYS A 96 1.18 12.02 1.93
C LYS A 96 1.72 11.63 3.30
N ILE A 97 1.43 10.40 3.75
CA ILE A 97 1.92 9.88 5.03
C ILE A 97 3.44 9.85 5.05
N ILE A 98 4.08 9.41 3.96
CA ILE A 98 5.54 9.28 3.90
C ILE A 98 6.23 10.64 3.65
N HIS A 99 5.57 11.59 3.00
CA HIS A 99 6.16 12.86 2.55
C HIS A 99 6.74 13.68 3.70
N ASP A 100 6.01 13.84 4.78
CA ASP A 100 6.43 14.63 5.92
C ASP A 100 7.01 13.74 7.03
N SER A 101 8.32 13.51 6.96
CA SER A 101 9.04 12.68 7.93
C SER A 101 9.08 13.28 9.35
N THR A 102 8.70 14.55 9.52
CA THR A 102 8.64 15.20 10.84
C THR A 102 7.32 14.93 11.56
N SER A 103 6.29 14.53 10.81
CA SER A 103 4.94 14.27 11.35
C SER A 103 4.79 12.90 12.00
N TYR A 104 5.82 12.03 11.95
CA TYR A 104 5.77 10.69 12.53
C TYR A 104 7.14 10.19 12.99
N THR A 105 7.09 9.18 13.86
CA THR A 105 8.26 8.36 14.20
C THR A 105 8.18 7.02 13.44
N ALA A 106 9.22 6.69 12.67
CA ALA A 106 9.31 5.42 11.95
C ALA A 106 10.14 4.41 12.75
N VAL A 107 9.56 3.23 13.01
CA VAL A 107 10.18 2.18 13.82
C VAL A 107 10.20 0.87 13.03
N PHE A 108 11.35 0.17 13.05
CA PHE A 108 11.43 -1.20 12.57
C PHE A 108 10.74 -2.13 13.57
N THR A 109 9.78 -2.93 13.10
CA THR A 109 8.99 -3.82 13.95
C THR A 109 9.10 -5.29 13.58
N GLY A 110 9.95 -5.64 12.62
CA GLY A 110 10.21 -7.04 12.27
C GLY A 110 10.40 -7.29 10.78
N LYS A 111 10.44 -8.56 10.41
CA LYS A 111 10.49 -9.04 9.03
C LYS A 111 9.39 -10.07 8.81
N GLU A 112 8.84 -10.14 7.61
CA GLU A 112 7.84 -11.14 7.21
C GLU A 112 8.09 -11.56 5.76
N LEU A 113 7.99 -12.85 5.48
CA LEU A 113 8.07 -13.37 4.12
C LEU A 113 6.68 -13.24 3.47
N ILE A 114 6.59 -12.44 2.40
CA ILE A 114 5.36 -12.30 1.59
C ILE A 114 5.66 -12.85 0.20
N GLY A 115 5.05 -13.99 -0.12
CA GLY A 115 5.39 -14.73 -1.32
C GLY A 115 6.87 -15.17 -1.28
N LYS A 116 7.68 -14.63 -2.19
CA LYS A 116 9.13 -14.89 -2.26
C LYS A 116 9.99 -13.74 -1.71
N SER A 117 9.36 -12.63 -1.27
CA SER A 117 10.07 -11.42 -0.82
C SER A 117 10.13 -11.36 0.69
N LEU A 118 11.34 -11.31 1.25
CA LEU A 118 11.54 -11.00 2.66
C LEU A 118 11.35 -9.50 2.88
N THR A 119 10.22 -9.12 3.43
CA THR A 119 9.87 -7.72 3.69
C THR A 119 10.36 -7.27 5.06
N GLN A 120 10.70 -5.98 5.15
CA GLN A 120 10.93 -5.29 6.41
C GLN A 120 9.66 -4.56 6.82
N ILE A 121 9.24 -4.74 8.08
CA ILE A 121 8.04 -4.12 8.62
C ILE A 121 8.44 -2.81 9.27
N THR A 122 7.94 -1.71 8.71
CA THR A 122 8.12 -0.36 9.24
C THR A 122 6.79 0.16 9.77
N SER A 123 6.75 0.53 11.04
CA SER A 123 5.60 1.14 11.70
C SER A 123 5.80 2.65 11.80
N LEU A 124 4.80 3.43 11.39
CA LEU A 124 4.77 4.88 11.51
C LEU A 124 3.78 5.25 12.62
N ILE A 125 4.28 5.93 13.62
CA ILE A 125 3.51 6.44 14.77
C ILE A 125 3.44 7.96 14.60
N PRO A 126 2.25 8.55 14.39
CA PRO A 126 2.11 10.00 14.26
C PRO A 126 2.64 10.72 15.50
N SER A 127 3.40 11.82 15.28
CA SER A 127 4.00 12.60 16.36
C SER A 127 2.99 13.52 17.06
N VAL A 128 1.90 13.87 16.37
CA VAL A 128 0.86 14.78 16.87
C VAL A 128 -0.49 14.08 16.82
N ASP A 129 -1.26 14.20 17.89
CA ASP A 129 -2.56 13.56 18.10
C ASP A 129 -3.73 14.24 17.34
N SER A 130 -3.44 15.06 16.34
CA SER A 130 -4.42 15.90 15.63
C SER A 130 -5.07 15.24 14.41
N GLY A 131 -4.60 14.05 14.00
CA GLY A 131 -5.07 13.38 12.79
C GLY A 131 -5.98 12.19 13.03
N ASP A 132 -6.58 11.71 11.95
CA ASP A 132 -7.37 10.46 11.98
C ASP A 132 -6.49 9.21 12.05
N LEU A 133 -5.25 9.27 11.54
CA LEU A 133 -4.30 8.17 11.57
C LEU A 133 -3.76 7.92 12.98
N VAL A 134 -3.89 6.68 13.46
CA VAL A 134 -3.35 6.23 14.76
C VAL A 134 -2.05 5.47 14.57
N LEU A 135 -1.99 4.61 13.55
CA LEU A 135 -0.84 3.77 13.25
C LEU A 135 -0.87 3.38 11.78
N ALA A 136 0.29 3.45 11.12
CA ALA A 136 0.48 2.80 9.83
C ALA A 136 1.61 1.77 9.93
N LYS A 137 1.41 0.59 9.33
CA LYS A 137 2.46 -0.43 9.15
C LYS A 137 2.64 -0.73 7.69
N PHE A 138 3.89 -0.80 7.24
CA PHE A 138 4.24 -1.11 5.86
C PHE A 138 5.19 -2.29 5.81
N TRP A 139 4.87 -3.29 5.01
CA TRP A 139 5.74 -4.40 4.65
C TRP A 139 6.45 -4.04 3.36
N ILE A 140 7.70 -3.66 3.47
CA ILE A 140 8.49 -3.11 2.37
C ILE A 140 9.52 -4.14 1.92
N ASP A 141 9.50 -4.47 0.64
CA ASP A 141 10.61 -5.17 0.00
C ASP A 141 11.76 -4.18 -0.22
N ALA A 142 12.83 -4.35 0.55
CA ALA A 142 13.99 -3.46 0.52
C ALA A 142 14.74 -3.50 -0.83
N SER A 143 14.68 -4.61 -1.56
CA SER A 143 15.37 -4.77 -2.84
C SER A 143 14.68 -3.97 -3.95
N SER A 144 13.35 -3.99 -3.98
CA SER A 144 12.53 -3.34 -5.01
C SER A 144 11.97 -1.98 -4.60
N ASN A 145 12.07 -1.59 -3.32
CA ASN A 145 11.39 -0.43 -2.73
C ASN A 145 9.86 -0.45 -3.01
N LEU A 146 9.24 -1.61 -2.84
CA LEU A 146 7.80 -1.79 -3.01
C LEU A 146 7.15 -2.10 -1.66
N VAL A 147 5.99 -1.51 -1.44
CA VAL A 147 5.10 -1.87 -0.32
C VAL A 147 4.25 -3.05 -0.78
N LEU A 148 4.46 -4.25 -0.23
CA LEU A 148 3.68 -5.43 -0.58
C LEU A 148 2.39 -5.55 0.24
N LYS A 149 2.39 -4.99 1.45
CA LYS A 149 1.24 -4.97 2.35
C LYS A 149 1.28 -3.70 3.19
N SER A 150 0.14 -3.10 3.47
CA SER A 150 0.02 -2.03 4.45
C SER A 150 -1.16 -2.26 5.38
N GLN A 151 -1.03 -1.81 6.62
CA GLN A 151 -2.10 -1.78 7.60
C GLN A 151 -2.23 -0.35 8.12
N LEU A 152 -3.41 0.22 7.92
CA LEU A 152 -3.72 1.57 8.40
C LEU A 152 -4.77 1.46 9.50
N THR A 153 -4.48 2.02 10.65
CA THR A 153 -5.43 2.11 11.78
C THR A 153 -5.81 3.56 11.96
N THR A 154 -7.10 3.86 11.83
CA THR A 154 -7.66 5.20 11.98
C THR A 154 -8.70 5.22 13.09
N ARG A 155 -8.96 6.41 13.65
CA ARG A 155 -9.99 6.60 14.68
C ARG A 155 -11.39 6.44 14.10
N SER A 156 -11.60 6.96 12.88
CA SER A 156 -12.91 7.01 12.23
C SER A 156 -13.36 5.67 11.64
N ASN A 157 -12.43 4.88 11.06
CA ASN A 157 -12.74 3.68 10.28
C ASN A 157 -12.13 2.38 10.81
N GLY A 158 -11.39 2.45 11.94
CA GLY A 158 -10.69 1.29 12.49
C GLY A 158 -9.49 0.86 11.66
N THR A 159 -9.26 -0.44 11.55
CA THR A 159 -8.10 -1.01 10.86
C THR A 159 -8.47 -1.51 9.49
N MET A 160 -7.70 -1.07 8.50
CA MET A 160 -7.76 -1.51 7.10
C MET A 160 -6.44 -2.16 6.72
N LEU A 161 -6.50 -3.34 6.12
CA LEU A 161 -5.35 -4.03 5.53
C LEU A 161 -5.43 -3.88 4.01
N ILE A 162 -4.28 -3.62 3.37
CA ILE A 162 -4.17 -3.50 1.92
C ILE A 162 -3.02 -4.39 1.46
N GLU A 163 -3.28 -5.26 0.50
CA GLU A 163 -2.27 -6.08 -0.17
C GLU A 163 -2.09 -5.58 -1.60
N TYR A 164 -0.84 -5.46 -2.03
CA TYR A 164 -0.46 -4.90 -3.32
C TYR A 164 0.19 -5.97 -4.19
N PHE A 165 -0.28 -6.13 -5.41
CA PHE A 165 0.26 -7.04 -6.40
C PHE A 165 0.75 -6.24 -7.60
N TYR A 166 2.02 -6.39 -7.89
CA TYR A 166 2.70 -5.61 -8.91
C TYR A 166 3.00 -6.45 -10.14
N GLY A 167 2.95 -5.83 -11.32
CA GLY A 167 3.35 -6.37 -12.60
C GLY A 167 4.28 -5.40 -13.32
N THR A 168 3.97 -5.08 -14.57
CA THR A 168 4.84 -4.27 -15.44
C THR A 168 5.12 -2.86 -14.92
N GLN A 169 4.21 -2.29 -14.12
CA GLN A 169 4.35 -0.94 -13.57
C GLN A 169 5.03 -0.90 -12.21
N ALA A 170 5.62 -2.01 -11.76
CA ALA A 170 6.39 -2.10 -10.50
C ALA A 170 7.54 -1.07 -10.42
N ILE A 171 8.14 -0.69 -11.57
CA ILE A 171 9.19 0.33 -11.65
C ILE A 171 8.73 1.71 -11.17
N TYR A 172 7.42 1.97 -11.23
CA TYR A 172 6.76 3.19 -10.77
C TYR A 172 6.08 3.02 -9.41
N GLY A 173 6.12 1.81 -8.82
CA GLY A 173 5.37 1.51 -7.60
C GLY A 173 3.85 1.49 -7.80
N LEU A 174 3.38 1.28 -9.03
CA LEU A 174 1.96 1.18 -9.37
C LEU A 174 1.54 -0.30 -9.43
N PRO A 175 0.58 -0.73 -8.60
CA PRO A 175 0.12 -2.11 -8.57
C PRO A 175 -0.87 -2.43 -9.69
N ASP A 176 -0.90 -3.67 -10.15
CA ASP A 176 -1.91 -4.17 -11.08
C ASP A 176 -3.17 -4.66 -10.35
N LYS A 177 -3.04 -4.97 -9.06
CA LYS A 177 -4.17 -5.39 -8.23
C LYS A 177 -3.95 -4.97 -6.78
N MET A 178 -5.02 -4.55 -6.12
CA MET A 178 -5.07 -4.29 -4.69
C MET A 178 -6.23 -5.04 -4.05
N ILE A 179 -6.01 -5.54 -2.84
CA ILE A 179 -7.04 -6.16 -2.01
C ILE A 179 -7.12 -5.40 -0.70
N PHE A 180 -8.27 -4.81 -0.45
CA PHE A 180 -8.58 -4.12 0.79
C PHE A 180 -9.40 -5.03 1.68
N THR A 181 -8.98 -5.20 2.93
CA THR A 181 -9.75 -5.88 3.97
C THR A 181 -10.09 -4.87 5.05
N VAL A 182 -11.38 -4.67 5.31
CA VAL A 182 -11.91 -3.67 6.24
C VAL A 182 -12.78 -4.32 7.30
N ASP A 183 -12.81 -3.74 8.51
CA ASP A 183 -13.76 -4.13 9.55
C ASP A 183 -15.11 -3.44 9.28
N VAL A 184 -16.11 -4.22 8.87
CA VAL A 184 -17.42 -3.69 8.47
C VAL A 184 -18.15 -2.99 9.64
N LYS A 185 -17.91 -3.40 10.87
CA LYS A 185 -18.55 -2.78 12.05
C LYS A 185 -18.10 -1.33 12.28
N LYS A 186 -16.89 -0.99 11.80
CA LYS A 186 -16.29 0.34 11.94
C LYS A 186 -16.23 1.11 10.61
N PHE A 187 -16.37 0.41 9.48
CA PHE A 187 -16.30 1.01 8.16
C PHE A 187 -17.57 1.79 7.85
N LYS A 188 -17.44 3.12 7.77
CA LYS A 188 -18.54 3.98 7.35
C LYS A 188 -18.68 3.91 5.83
N VAL A 189 -19.74 3.28 5.36
CA VAL A 189 -20.11 3.30 3.94
C VAL A 189 -20.32 4.77 3.52
N PRO A 190 -19.71 5.24 2.41
CA PRO A 190 -19.93 6.60 1.93
C PRO A 190 -21.43 6.88 1.76
N LYS A 191 -21.92 8.05 2.20
CA LYS A 191 -23.34 8.44 2.18
C LYS A 191 -24.02 8.33 0.81
N ILE A 192 -23.26 8.37 -0.28
CA ILE A 192 -23.75 8.23 -1.66
C ILE A 192 -24.42 6.88 -1.91
N ILE A 193 -24.08 5.84 -1.13
CA ILE A 193 -24.68 4.49 -1.26
C ILE A 193 -25.94 4.38 -0.41
N ALA A 194 -26.05 5.16 0.65
CA ALA A 194 -27.18 5.11 1.57
C ALA A 194 -28.49 5.67 0.97
N THR A 195 -28.43 6.49 -0.09
CA THR A 195 -29.61 7.09 -0.72
C THR A 195 -30.36 6.16 -1.67
N ASP A 196 -29.70 5.12 -2.21
CA ASP A 196 -30.35 4.14 -3.11
C ASP A 196 -30.90 2.90 -2.39
N ILE A 197 -30.73 2.78 -1.07
CA ILE A 197 -31.26 1.67 -0.25
C ILE A 197 -32.64 2.03 0.35
N GLN A 198 -33.41 2.88 -0.28
CA GLN A 198 -34.79 3.21 0.17
C GLN A 198 -35.81 2.16 -0.31
N ASN A 199 -35.56 0.89 -0.13
CA ASN A 199 -36.59 -0.13 -0.15
C ASN A 199 -36.32 -1.18 0.95
N PRO A 200 -36.71 -0.90 2.23
CA PRO A 200 -36.42 -1.81 3.35
C PRO A 200 -37.27 -3.08 3.36
N ASP A 201 -38.24 -3.24 2.48
CA ASP A 201 -39.29 -4.26 2.69
C ASP A 201 -39.02 -5.66 2.11
N LYS A 202 -37.84 -5.97 1.54
CA LYS A 202 -37.59 -7.31 0.96
C LYS A 202 -36.34 -8.08 1.40
N ALA A 203 -35.60 -7.64 2.38
CA ALA A 203 -34.46 -8.39 2.87
C ALA A 203 -34.70 -8.89 4.30
N LYS A 204 -35.32 -10.07 4.46
CA LYS A 204 -35.23 -10.80 5.75
C LYS A 204 -33.76 -11.06 6.06
N PRO A 205 -33.25 -10.62 7.25
CA PRO A 205 -31.86 -10.84 7.60
C PRO A 205 -31.62 -12.35 7.78
N ARG A 206 -30.88 -12.95 6.84
CA ARG A 206 -30.30 -14.27 7.08
C ARG A 206 -29.25 -14.08 8.21
N LYS A 207 -29.47 -14.73 9.34
CA LYS A 207 -28.50 -14.90 10.42
C LYS A 207 -27.35 -15.79 9.96
N THR A 208 -26.49 -15.30 9.11
CA THR A 208 -25.18 -15.90 8.86
C THR A 208 -24.23 -15.29 9.88
N LYS A 209 -23.48 -16.14 10.62
CA LYS A 209 -22.32 -15.73 11.44
C LYS A 209 -21.28 -15.14 10.49
N THR A 210 -21.44 -13.90 10.11
CA THR A 210 -20.55 -13.21 9.19
C THR A 210 -19.36 -12.70 9.98
N SER A 211 -18.16 -13.13 9.62
CA SER A 211 -16.95 -12.44 10.05
C SER A 211 -17.16 -10.98 9.69
N GLY A 212 -17.02 -10.05 10.63
CA GLY A 212 -17.30 -8.63 10.40
C GLY A 212 -16.29 -7.96 9.45
N LYS A 213 -15.71 -8.68 8.48
CA LYS A 213 -14.73 -8.22 7.51
C LYS A 213 -15.35 -8.12 6.13
N GLY A 214 -15.15 -6.99 5.47
CA GLY A 214 -15.45 -6.79 4.05
C GLY A 214 -14.18 -6.80 3.22
N VAL A 215 -14.27 -7.27 1.98
CA VAL A 215 -13.15 -7.32 1.03
C VAL A 215 -13.50 -6.50 -0.20
N ILE A 216 -12.57 -5.62 -0.62
CA ILE A 216 -12.68 -4.86 -1.87
C ILE A 216 -11.46 -5.21 -2.72
N LEU A 217 -11.71 -5.75 -3.91
CA LEU A 217 -10.69 -6.09 -4.88
C LEU A 217 -10.71 -5.06 -6.01
N ILE A 218 -9.57 -4.49 -6.32
CA ILE A 218 -9.38 -3.53 -7.41
C ILE A 218 -8.32 -4.09 -8.34
N GLY A 219 -8.71 -4.48 -9.55
CA GLY A 219 -7.80 -4.81 -10.63
C GLY A 219 -7.56 -3.58 -11.50
N MET A 220 -6.32 -3.34 -11.89
CA MET A 220 -5.90 -2.16 -12.65
C MET A 220 -5.14 -2.59 -13.90
N LYS A 221 -5.46 -1.98 -15.05
CA LYS A 221 -4.82 -2.28 -16.33
C LYS A 221 -4.79 -1.04 -17.22
N ASN A 222 -4.02 -1.11 -18.29
CA ASN A 222 -3.95 -0.03 -19.30
C ASN A 222 -3.53 1.32 -18.69
N TYR A 223 -2.49 1.30 -17.85
CA TYR A 223 -1.90 2.52 -17.29
C TYR A 223 -1.37 3.43 -18.39
N LYS A 224 -1.72 4.72 -18.32
CA LYS A 224 -1.11 5.81 -19.09
C LYS A 224 -0.43 6.74 -18.10
N ILE A 225 0.91 6.69 -18.05
CA ILE A 225 1.72 7.34 -17.01
C ILE A 225 2.42 8.55 -17.60
N ASN A 226 2.47 9.67 -16.86
CA ASN A 226 3.17 10.91 -17.22
C ASN A 226 2.72 11.49 -18.58
N THR A 227 1.42 11.46 -18.85
CA THR A 227 0.83 11.95 -20.11
C THR A 227 0.47 13.44 -20.08
N GLY A 228 0.71 14.12 -18.96
CA GLY A 228 0.43 15.54 -18.80
C GLY A 228 -1.06 15.85 -18.64
N LEU A 229 -1.77 15.11 -17.78
CA LEU A 229 -3.20 15.32 -17.55
C LEU A 229 -3.51 16.78 -17.23
N LYS A 230 -4.49 17.34 -17.95
CA LYS A 230 -4.89 18.74 -17.80
C LYS A 230 -5.73 18.93 -16.54
N GLY A 231 -5.68 20.10 -15.92
CA GLY A 231 -6.45 20.42 -14.71
C GLY A 231 -7.97 20.28 -14.89
N LYS A 232 -8.51 20.48 -16.12
CA LYS A 232 -9.90 20.27 -16.46
C LYS A 232 -10.40 18.84 -16.29
N THR A 233 -9.51 17.85 -16.35
CA THR A 233 -9.85 16.44 -16.10
C THR A 233 -10.39 16.23 -14.69
N PHE A 234 -10.02 17.09 -13.73
CA PHE A 234 -10.34 16.95 -12.29
C PHE A 234 -11.51 17.86 -11.83
N LYS A 235 -12.15 18.54 -12.76
CA LYS A 235 -13.35 19.35 -12.53
C LYS A 235 -14.61 18.50 -12.62
#